data_42903e41a5a731ca2be3b4f73f87deda
#
_entry.id   42903e41a5a731ca2be3b4f73f87deda
#
_cell.length_a   1.000
_cell.length_b   1.000
_cell.length_c   1.000
_cell.angle_alpha   90.00
_cell.angle_beta   90.00
_cell.angle_gamma   90.00
#
_symmetry.space_group_name_H-M   'P 1'
#
loop_
_entity.id
_entity.type
_entity.pdbx_description
1 polymer ?
#
loop_
_entity_poly.entity_id
_entity_poly.type
_entity_poly.pdbx_seq_one_letter_code
_entity_poly.pdbx_strand_id
1 'polypeptide(L)'
;MPVVEMHYSRKRFLVALGGALAALGAILVALYMGGVALAVPLGGIGGFRIQADRVELQGFSLTPRVGDNSQREVSPAVRNQARTATIYGLVVSKRIPIPEAIPGAGGRTFVVELSGNEQPVEIQGLIQDATYLQAGSFSASGLELDEAPPSKRQSWEQSFYQLAPEVVLTDLDSMNNYQFANSISIPGLRINVRLE
;
A
#
# COMPACT_ATOMS: atom_id res chain seq x y z
N MET A 1 -22.57 32.18 -33.82
CA MET A 1 -22.14 30.82 -33.37
C MET A 1 -23.38 30.13 -32.80
N PRO A 2 -23.82 28.98 -33.32
CA PRO A 2 -24.98 28.31 -32.78
C PRO A 2 -24.64 27.69 -31.43
N VAL A 3 -25.39 28.03 -30.39
CA VAL A 3 -25.34 27.39 -29.08
C VAL A 3 -26.02 26.05 -29.22
N VAL A 4 -25.30 24.95 -29.10
CA VAL A 4 -25.87 23.59 -29.08
C VAL A 4 -26.45 23.37 -27.69
N GLU A 5 -27.78 23.48 -27.56
CA GLU A 5 -28.50 23.05 -26.35
C GLU A 5 -28.43 21.53 -26.22
N MET A 6 -27.57 21.03 -25.33
CA MET A 6 -27.53 19.61 -24.99
C MET A 6 -28.75 19.24 -24.14
N HIS A 7 -29.74 18.58 -24.76
CA HIS A 7 -30.91 18.04 -24.08
C HIS A 7 -30.50 16.82 -23.24
N TYR A 8 -30.32 17.03 -21.92
CA TYR A 8 -29.95 15.99 -20.98
C TYR A 8 -31.19 15.15 -20.56
N SER A 9 -31.22 13.88 -20.99
CA SER A 9 -32.29 12.94 -20.61
C SER A 9 -31.95 12.21 -19.32
N ARG A 10 -32.58 12.60 -18.21
CA ARG A 10 -32.39 11.96 -16.88
C ARG A 10 -32.62 10.45 -16.91
N LYS A 11 -33.56 9.94 -17.68
CA LYS A 11 -33.83 8.51 -17.82
C LYS A 11 -32.65 7.77 -18.46
N ARG A 12 -32.09 8.31 -19.55
CA ARG A 12 -30.93 7.70 -20.24
C ARG A 12 -29.70 7.74 -19.36
N PHE A 13 -29.50 8.81 -18.60
CA PHE A 13 -28.38 8.90 -17.65
C PHE A 13 -28.50 7.87 -16.54
N LEU A 14 -29.66 7.72 -15.90
CA LEU A 14 -29.87 6.74 -14.83
C LEU A 14 -29.70 5.30 -15.32
N VAL A 15 -30.16 4.99 -16.54
CA VAL A 15 -29.95 3.67 -17.16
C VAL A 15 -28.47 3.42 -17.43
N ALA A 16 -27.74 4.41 -17.98
CA ALA A 16 -26.32 4.30 -18.24
C ALA A 16 -25.51 4.17 -16.93
N LEU A 17 -25.85 4.96 -15.92
CA LEU A 17 -25.23 4.91 -14.60
C LEU A 17 -25.48 3.55 -13.91
N GLY A 18 -26.73 3.07 -13.94
CA GLY A 18 -27.07 1.74 -13.40
C GLY A 18 -26.34 0.61 -14.12
N GLY A 19 -26.24 0.67 -15.45
CA GLY A 19 -25.46 -0.29 -16.24
C GLY A 19 -23.96 -0.27 -15.92
N ALA A 20 -23.37 0.94 -15.76
CA ALA A 20 -21.97 1.09 -15.39
C ALA A 20 -21.68 0.56 -13.97
N LEU A 21 -22.56 0.84 -13.01
CA LEU A 21 -22.43 0.32 -11.65
C LEU A 21 -22.60 -1.21 -11.58
N ALA A 22 -23.52 -1.77 -12.36
CA ALA A 22 -23.70 -3.22 -12.46
C ALA A 22 -22.47 -3.90 -13.09
N ALA A 23 -21.91 -3.30 -14.15
CA ALA A 23 -20.69 -3.80 -14.78
C ALA A 23 -19.48 -3.73 -13.83
N LEU A 24 -19.33 -2.62 -13.11
CA LEU A 24 -18.29 -2.47 -12.08
C LEU A 24 -18.45 -3.51 -10.96
N GLY A 25 -19.67 -3.72 -10.48
CA GLY A 25 -19.97 -4.75 -9.48
C GLY A 25 -19.65 -6.15 -9.98
N ALA A 26 -19.99 -6.49 -11.22
CA ALA A 26 -19.65 -7.78 -11.83
C ALA A 26 -18.14 -7.99 -11.96
N ILE A 27 -17.39 -6.94 -12.34
CA ILE A 27 -15.93 -6.97 -12.41
C ILE A 27 -15.33 -7.21 -11.02
N LEU A 28 -15.79 -6.49 -9.99
CA LEU A 28 -15.31 -6.66 -8.62
C LEU A 28 -15.60 -8.07 -8.07
N VAL A 29 -16.79 -8.62 -8.36
CA VAL A 29 -17.12 -10.01 -7.99
C VAL A 29 -16.25 -11.02 -8.74
N ALA A 30 -16.01 -10.83 -10.04
CA ALA A 30 -15.15 -11.69 -10.82
C ALA A 30 -13.68 -11.66 -10.34
N LEU A 31 -13.18 -10.48 -9.98
CA LEU A 31 -11.85 -10.31 -9.38
C LEU A 31 -11.76 -10.99 -8.01
N TYR A 32 -12.79 -10.86 -7.18
CA TYR A 32 -12.88 -11.52 -5.87
C TYR A 32 -12.88 -13.06 -6.00
N MET A 33 -13.64 -13.59 -6.94
CA MET A 33 -13.72 -15.04 -7.19
C MET A 33 -12.49 -15.60 -7.91
N GLY A 34 -11.82 -14.79 -8.72
CA GLY A 34 -10.63 -15.18 -9.50
C GLY A 34 -9.31 -15.11 -8.74
N GLY A 35 -9.29 -14.69 -7.47
CA GLY A 35 -8.06 -14.55 -6.68
C GLY A 35 -7.06 -13.55 -7.28
N VAL A 36 -7.51 -12.64 -8.14
CA VAL A 36 -6.66 -11.60 -8.71
C VAL A 36 -6.29 -10.63 -7.61
N ALA A 37 -5.01 -10.58 -7.29
CA ALA A 37 -4.44 -9.58 -6.40
C ALA A 37 -4.80 -8.19 -6.92
N LEU A 38 -5.75 -7.54 -6.26
CA LEU A 38 -5.99 -6.11 -6.46
C LEU A 38 -4.74 -5.40 -5.93
N ALA A 39 -3.82 -5.08 -6.83
CA ALA A 39 -2.83 -4.05 -6.57
C ALA A 39 -3.59 -2.72 -6.45
N VAL A 40 -4.18 -2.46 -5.29
CA VAL A 40 -4.73 -1.15 -4.99
C VAL A 40 -3.51 -0.24 -4.83
N PRO A 41 -3.26 0.70 -5.76
CA PRO A 41 -2.24 1.70 -5.54
C PRO A 41 -2.71 2.58 -4.38
N LEU A 42 -2.32 2.21 -3.16
CA LEU A 42 -2.55 3.02 -1.96
C LEU A 42 -1.63 4.26 -1.93
N GLY A 43 -0.90 4.48 -3.03
CA GLY A 43 -0.13 5.69 -3.28
C GLY A 43 -1.04 6.89 -3.40
N GLY A 44 -1.06 7.73 -2.43
CA GLY A 44 -1.82 8.97 -2.39
C GLY A 44 -1.43 9.73 -1.11
N ILE A 45 -1.73 10.98 -1.06
CA ILE A 45 -1.41 12.02 -0.06
C ILE A 45 -0.93 11.48 1.30
N GLY A 46 0.37 11.64 1.60
CA GLY A 46 0.94 11.45 2.95
C GLY A 46 1.27 10.01 3.36
N GLY A 47 1.37 9.06 2.41
CA GLY A 47 1.67 7.67 2.74
C GLY A 47 0.46 6.90 3.29
N PHE A 48 0.68 5.64 3.65
CA PHE A 48 -0.28 4.77 4.33
C PHE A 48 0.43 4.02 5.45
N ARG A 49 -0.29 3.76 6.52
CA ARG A 49 0.23 3.05 7.70
C ARG A 49 -0.04 1.57 7.55
N ILE A 50 0.97 0.75 7.81
CA ILE A 50 0.85 -0.69 7.94
C ILE A 50 1.17 -1.06 9.38
N GLN A 51 0.29 -1.81 10.00
CA GLN A 51 0.49 -2.41 11.30
C GLN A 51 0.30 -3.93 11.18
N ALA A 52 1.08 -4.68 11.92
CA ALA A 52 0.98 -6.13 11.96
C ALA A 52 1.52 -6.66 13.30
N ASP A 53 0.89 -7.72 13.80
CA ASP A 53 1.34 -8.38 15.03
C ASP A 53 2.66 -9.11 14.79
N ARG A 54 2.78 -9.76 13.62
CA ARG A 54 3.99 -10.48 13.24
C ARG A 54 4.17 -10.47 11.73
N VAL A 55 5.41 -10.31 11.29
CA VAL A 55 5.82 -10.36 9.89
C VAL A 55 7.01 -11.29 9.75
N GLU A 56 6.91 -12.27 8.87
CA GLU A 56 7.97 -13.20 8.51
C GLU A 56 8.38 -12.93 7.07
N LEU A 57 9.64 -12.62 6.85
CA LEU A 57 10.19 -12.27 5.54
C LEU A 57 11.25 -13.28 5.14
N GLN A 58 11.21 -13.73 3.90
CA GLN A 58 12.27 -14.55 3.31
C GLN A 58 12.95 -13.81 2.16
N GLY A 59 14.28 -13.89 2.14
CA GLY A 59 15.10 -13.19 1.16
C GLY A 59 14.97 -11.67 1.30
N PHE A 60 15.09 -11.22 2.55
CA PHE A 60 14.99 -9.81 2.92
C PHE A 60 16.20 -9.02 2.44
N SER A 61 15.94 -7.83 1.92
CA SER A 61 16.94 -6.80 1.70
C SER A 61 16.39 -5.41 2.05
N LEU A 62 17.26 -4.56 2.56
CA LEU A 62 16.95 -3.16 2.86
C LEU A 62 18.05 -2.28 2.29
N THR A 63 17.64 -1.24 1.57
CA THR A 63 18.54 -0.21 1.01
C THR A 63 17.97 1.18 1.23
N PRO A 64 18.81 2.22 1.38
CA PRO A 64 18.33 3.59 1.38
C PRO A 64 17.69 3.93 0.03
N ARG A 65 16.71 4.83 0.07
CA ARG A 65 15.98 5.31 -1.11
C ARG A 65 15.66 6.78 -0.97
N VAL A 66 15.64 7.49 -2.08
CA VAL A 66 14.95 8.78 -2.20
C VAL A 66 13.80 8.59 -3.17
N GLY A 67 12.61 8.85 -2.70
CA GLY A 67 11.38 8.81 -3.50
C GLY A 67 10.63 10.13 -3.39
N ASP A 68 9.49 10.17 -4.03
CA ASP A 68 8.50 11.23 -3.91
C ASP A 68 7.28 10.71 -3.14
N ASN A 69 6.55 11.61 -2.57
CA ASN A 69 5.21 11.37 -2.05
C ASN A 69 4.35 12.59 -2.31
N SER A 70 3.06 12.48 -2.07
CA SER A 70 2.10 13.54 -2.35
C SER A 70 2.29 14.84 -1.55
N GLN A 71 3.20 14.86 -0.59
CA GLN A 71 3.51 16.05 0.21
C GLN A 71 4.89 16.62 -0.10
N ARG A 72 5.79 15.83 -0.69
CA ARG A 72 7.18 16.22 -0.96
C ARG A 72 7.69 15.55 -2.23
N GLU A 73 8.33 16.32 -3.08
CA GLU A 73 9.02 15.82 -4.28
C GLU A 73 10.26 14.99 -3.95
N VAL A 74 10.84 15.22 -2.76
CA VAL A 74 12.01 14.50 -2.26
C VAL A 74 11.70 14.02 -0.85
N SER A 75 11.61 12.71 -0.68
CA SER A 75 11.35 12.06 0.60
C SER A 75 12.35 10.94 0.85
N PRO A 76 13.17 11.03 1.92
CA PRO A 76 14.04 9.93 2.29
C PRO A 76 13.20 8.75 2.76
N ALA A 77 13.57 7.56 2.33
CA ALA A 77 12.91 6.31 2.67
C ALA A 77 13.93 5.17 2.74
N VAL A 78 13.50 4.04 3.23
CA VAL A 78 14.19 2.77 3.07
C VAL A 78 13.34 1.87 2.19
N ARG A 79 14.00 1.23 1.23
CA ARG A 79 13.37 0.20 0.40
C ARG A 79 13.59 -1.15 1.03
N ASN A 80 12.51 -1.77 1.43
CA ASN A 80 12.46 -3.15 1.88
C ASN A 80 12.02 -4.03 0.71
N GLN A 81 12.71 -5.14 0.51
CA GLN A 81 12.33 -6.16 -0.46
C GLN A 81 12.33 -7.52 0.22
N ALA A 82 11.39 -8.38 -0.18
CA ALA A 82 11.38 -9.77 0.24
C ALA A 82 10.82 -10.64 -0.89
N ARG A 83 11.35 -11.86 -1.01
CA ARG A 83 10.79 -12.84 -1.94
C ARG A 83 9.40 -13.25 -1.53
N THR A 84 9.23 -13.54 -0.25
CA THR A 84 7.95 -13.87 0.36
C THR A 84 7.80 -13.13 1.68
N ALA A 85 6.57 -12.75 2.00
CA ALA A 85 6.20 -12.21 3.29
C ALA A 85 4.92 -12.88 3.78
N THR A 86 4.93 -13.33 5.03
CA THR A 86 3.75 -13.85 5.75
C THR A 86 3.45 -12.88 6.87
N ILE A 87 2.24 -12.31 6.86
CA ILE A 87 1.86 -11.22 7.78
C ILE A 87 0.64 -11.63 8.59
N TYR A 88 0.77 -11.57 9.90
CA TYR A 88 -0.30 -11.85 10.87
C TYR A 88 -0.82 -10.54 11.44
N GLY A 89 -2.14 -10.43 11.62
CA GLY A 89 -2.78 -9.24 12.19
C GLY A 89 -2.62 -7.99 11.31
N LEU A 90 -2.61 -8.14 9.97
CA LEU A 90 -2.44 -7.02 9.04
C LEU A 90 -3.57 -6.01 9.17
N VAL A 91 -3.20 -4.76 9.41
CA VAL A 91 -4.05 -3.58 9.28
C VAL A 91 -3.33 -2.55 8.42
N VAL A 92 -3.96 -2.15 7.32
CA VAL A 92 -3.49 -1.06 6.46
C VAL A 92 -4.47 0.10 6.57
N SER A 93 -3.98 1.28 6.91
CA SER A 93 -4.83 2.45 7.06
C SER A 93 -4.29 3.66 6.31
N LYS A 94 -5.23 4.46 5.78
CA LYS A 94 -4.95 5.72 5.10
C LYS A 94 -5.89 6.78 5.59
N ARG A 95 -5.33 7.94 5.95
CA ARG A 95 -6.06 9.14 6.35
C ARG A 95 -5.91 10.19 5.25
N ILE A 96 -7.02 10.67 4.73
CA ILE A 96 -7.07 11.62 3.62
C ILE A 96 -7.85 12.86 4.11
N PRO A 97 -7.18 14.00 4.32
CA PRO A 97 -7.87 15.24 4.67
C PRO A 97 -8.74 15.72 3.49
N ILE A 98 -9.96 16.07 3.77
CA ILE A 98 -10.89 16.59 2.76
C ILE A 98 -10.76 18.12 2.73
N PRO A 99 -10.53 18.71 1.55
CA PRO A 99 -10.48 20.16 1.40
C PRO A 99 -11.75 20.84 1.94
N GLU A 100 -11.61 21.98 2.60
CA GLU A 100 -12.73 22.74 3.19
C GLU A 100 -13.83 23.10 2.18
N ALA A 101 -13.46 23.26 0.91
CA ALA A 101 -14.37 23.63 -0.17
C ALA A 101 -15.40 22.53 -0.54
N ILE A 102 -15.28 21.31 0.00
CA ILE A 102 -16.22 20.20 -0.29
C ILE A 102 -17.48 20.32 0.57
N PRO A 103 -18.66 20.57 -0.02
CA PRO A 103 -19.89 20.73 0.74
C PRO A 103 -20.23 19.46 1.55
N GLY A 104 -20.55 19.65 2.84
CA GLY A 104 -20.98 18.57 3.74
C GLY A 104 -19.87 17.65 4.27
N ALA A 105 -18.64 17.78 3.76
CA ALA A 105 -17.51 16.94 4.18
C ALA A 105 -16.21 17.73 4.41
N GLY A 106 -16.16 19.01 4.02
CA GLY A 106 -14.97 19.85 4.11
C GLY A 106 -14.40 19.95 5.54
N GLY A 107 -13.07 19.94 5.66
CA GLY A 107 -12.35 19.98 6.93
C GLY A 107 -12.33 18.65 7.70
N ARG A 108 -13.04 17.63 7.25
CA ARG A 108 -13.06 16.28 7.85
C ARG A 108 -11.96 15.40 7.24
N THR A 109 -11.73 14.26 7.87
CA THR A 109 -10.76 13.26 7.41
C THR A 109 -11.48 12.00 6.94
N PHE A 110 -11.23 11.62 5.69
CA PHE A 110 -11.66 10.34 5.15
C PHE A 110 -10.64 9.27 5.54
N VAL A 111 -11.09 8.23 6.22
CA VAL A 111 -10.23 7.13 6.69
C VAL A 111 -10.64 5.86 5.97
N VAL A 112 -9.66 5.23 5.32
CA VAL A 112 -9.79 3.88 4.74
C VAL A 112 -8.94 2.94 5.57
N GLU A 113 -9.51 1.81 5.95
CA GLU A 113 -8.84 0.76 6.69
C GLU A 113 -9.10 -0.58 6.02
N LEU A 114 -8.03 -1.32 5.77
CA LEU A 114 -8.07 -2.68 5.25
C LEU A 114 -7.53 -3.62 6.33
N SER A 115 -8.23 -4.72 6.57
CA SER A 115 -7.77 -5.77 7.49
C SER A 115 -8.11 -7.15 6.92
N GLY A 116 -7.32 -8.15 7.30
CA GLY A 116 -7.63 -9.56 7.07
C GLY A 116 -8.46 -10.15 8.23
N ASN A 117 -8.66 -11.45 8.18
CA ASN A 117 -9.11 -12.23 9.33
C ASN A 117 -7.88 -12.73 10.15
N GLU A 118 -8.07 -13.73 11.00
CA GLU A 118 -7.00 -14.35 11.81
C GLU A 118 -5.98 -15.16 10.99
N GLN A 119 -6.28 -15.45 9.72
CA GLN A 119 -5.35 -16.18 8.85
C GLN A 119 -4.26 -15.23 8.34
N PRO A 120 -3.04 -15.72 8.13
CA PRO A 120 -1.96 -14.90 7.64
C PRO A 120 -2.20 -14.40 6.21
N VAL A 121 -1.72 -13.20 5.94
CA VAL A 121 -1.65 -12.63 4.60
C VAL A 121 -0.36 -13.10 3.94
N GLU A 122 -0.48 -13.66 2.75
CA GLU A 122 0.65 -14.17 1.97
C GLU A 122 0.99 -13.19 0.83
N ILE A 123 2.26 -12.81 0.76
CA ILE A 123 2.76 -11.89 -0.27
C ILE A 123 3.97 -12.53 -0.97
N GLN A 124 4.01 -12.41 -2.29
CA GLN A 124 5.18 -12.78 -3.09
C GLN A 124 5.74 -11.56 -3.83
N GLY A 125 7.05 -11.43 -3.82
CA GLY A 125 7.76 -10.35 -4.50
C GLY A 125 7.43 -8.98 -3.91
N LEU A 126 7.51 -8.86 -2.57
CA LEU A 126 7.27 -7.60 -1.87
C LEU A 126 8.36 -6.58 -2.16
N ILE A 127 7.96 -5.38 -2.53
CA ILE A 127 8.79 -4.17 -2.55
C ILE A 127 8.03 -3.09 -1.81
N GLN A 128 8.67 -2.44 -0.85
CA GLN A 128 8.04 -1.44 0.00
C GLN A 128 9.03 -0.30 0.28
N ASP A 129 8.60 0.94 0.06
CA ASP A 129 9.36 2.13 0.44
C ASP A 129 8.72 2.72 1.71
N ALA A 130 9.44 2.62 2.82
CA ALA A 130 9.00 3.08 4.14
C ALA A 130 9.77 4.34 4.55
N THR A 131 9.06 5.35 5.03
CA THR A 131 9.64 6.56 5.64
C THR A 131 9.80 6.42 7.15
N TYR A 132 9.11 5.47 7.73
CA TYR A 132 9.16 5.11 9.13
C TYR A 132 8.92 3.62 9.26
N LEU A 133 9.70 2.96 10.09
CA LEU A 133 9.53 1.55 10.44
C LEU A 133 9.95 1.36 11.88
N GLN A 134 9.05 0.82 12.69
CA GLN A 134 9.28 0.43 14.07
C GLN A 134 8.77 -1.00 14.26
N ALA A 135 9.48 -1.79 15.01
CA ALA A 135 9.04 -3.11 15.46
C ALA A 135 9.31 -3.25 16.95
N GLY A 136 8.47 -4.02 17.64
CA GLY A 136 8.68 -4.40 19.03
C GLY A 136 9.89 -5.32 19.17
N SER A 137 10.10 -6.23 18.19
CA SER A 137 11.32 -7.01 18.06
C SER A 137 11.72 -7.22 16.61
N PHE A 138 13.02 -7.39 16.41
CA PHE A 138 13.63 -7.77 15.14
C PHE A 138 14.52 -8.99 15.38
N SER A 139 14.28 -10.07 14.67
CA SER A 139 15.10 -11.26 14.66
C SER A 139 15.47 -11.60 13.22
N ALA A 140 16.74 -11.85 12.97
CA ALA A 140 17.23 -12.20 11.63
C ALA A 140 18.21 -13.36 11.71
N SER A 141 18.13 -14.23 10.72
CA SER A 141 19.07 -15.31 10.51
C SER A 141 20.05 -14.92 9.41
N GLY A 142 21.35 -15.03 9.65
CA GLY A 142 22.38 -14.70 8.65
C GLY A 142 22.38 -13.23 8.21
N LEU A 143 22.12 -12.31 9.16
CA LEU A 143 22.11 -10.87 8.87
C LEU A 143 23.49 -10.39 8.42
N GLU A 144 23.52 -9.81 7.22
CA GLU A 144 24.66 -9.09 6.66
C GLU A 144 24.33 -7.60 6.63
N LEU A 145 25.22 -6.80 7.19
CA LEU A 145 25.22 -5.35 7.13
C LEU A 145 26.51 -4.95 6.43
N ASP A 146 26.40 -4.31 5.29
CA ASP A 146 27.60 -3.91 4.53
C ASP A 146 27.45 -2.53 3.93
N GLU A 147 28.60 -1.95 3.63
CA GLU A 147 28.75 -0.64 3.02
C GLU A 147 29.64 -0.77 1.78
N ALA A 148 29.03 -0.72 0.60
CA ALA A 148 29.76 -0.84 -0.65
C ALA A 148 30.58 0.44 -0.94
N PRO A 149 31.90 0.30 -1.21
CA PRO A 149 32.73 1.44 -1.60
C PRO A 149 32.29 2.01 -2.96
N PRO A 150 32.54 3.30 -3.24
CA PRO A 150 32.12 3.97 -4.49
C PRO A 150 32.47 3.23 -5.77
N SER A 151 33.61 2.52 -5.78
CA SER A 151 34.11 1.78 -6.95
C SER A 151 33.33 0.49 -7.24
N LYS A 152 32.52 -0.01 -6.29
CA LYS A 152 31.79 -1.29 -6.41
C LYS A 152 30.27 -1.10 -6.51
N ARG A 153 29.77 0.14 -6.35
CA ARG A 153 28.33 0.42 -6.41
C ARG A 153 27.93 0.98 -7.77
N GLN A 154 26.77 0.59 -8.25
CA GLN A 154 26.15 1.12 -9.48
C GLN A 154 25.32 2.39 -9.21
N SER A 155 24.84 2.55 -7.97
CA SER A 155 24.08 3.70 -7.52
C SER A 155 24.41 4.03 -6.05
N TRP A 156 24.03 5.23 -5.62
CA TRP A 156 24.29 5.66 -4.24
C TRP A 156 23.46 4.85 -3.22
N GLU A 157 22.29 4.30 -3.61
CA GLU A 157 21.46 3.45 -2.74
C GLU A 157 22.20 2.18 -2.29
N GLN A 158 23.20 1.75 -3.05
CA GLN A 158 24.06 0.61 -2.69
C GLN A 158 25.16 0.97 -1.69
N SER A 159 25.25 2.22 -1.24
CA SER A 159 26.24 2.62 -0.24
C SER A 159 26.03 1.94 1.12
N PHE A 160 24.83 1.51 1.42
CA PHE A 160 24.47 0.75 2.60
C PHE A 160 23.40 -0.28 2.25
N TYR A 161 23.56 -1.51 2.72
CA TYR A 161 22.51 -2.51 2.57
C TYR A 161 22.49 -3.49 3.75
N GLN A 162 21.31 -4.04 3.98
CA GLN A 162 21.10 -5.17 4.87
C GLN A 162 20.54 -6.31 4.06
N LEU A 163 21.07 -7.51 4.27
CA LEU A 163 20.57 -8.74 3.67
C LEU A 163 20.34 -9.76 4.78
N ALA A 164 19.26 -10.50 4.68
CA ALA A 164 19.02 -11.65 5.54
C ALA A 164 18.20 -12.72 4.82
N PRO A 165 18.56 -14.00 4.90
CA PRO A 165 17.74 -15.09 4.40
C PRO A 165 16.35 -15.09 5.02
N GLU A 166 16.26 -14.82 6.32
CA GLU A 166 15.01 -14.78 7.08
C GLU A 166 15.02 -13.63 8.08
N VAL A 167 13.88 -12.95 8.19
CA VAL A 167 13.62 -11.91 9.18
C VAL A 167 12.24 -12.14 9.80
N VAL A 168 12.14 -11.97 11.10
CA VAL A 168 10.89 -11.94 11.85
C VAL A 168 10.79 -10.62 12.60
N LEU A 169 9.70 -9.90 12.38
CA LEU A 169 9.33 -8.68 13.10
C LEU A 169 8.08 -8.95 13.93
N THR A 170 8.01 -8.38 15.11
CA THR A 170 6.78 -8.36 15.92
C THR A 170 6.34 -6.93 16.19
N ASP A 171 5.05 -6.72 16.37
CA ASP A 171 4.46 -5.41 16.66
C ASP A 171 4.94 -4.34 15.66
N LEU A 172 4.82 -4.67 14.37
CA LEU A 172 5.25 -3.79 13.29
C LEU A 172 4.31 -2.58 13.20
N ASP A 173 4.91 -1.41 13.11
CA ASP A 173 4.27 -0.15 12.73
C ASP A 173 5.14 0.56 11.69
N SER A 174 4.59 0.80 10.52
CA SER A 174 5.34 1.44 9.44
C SER A 174 4.49 2.43 8.65
N MET A 175 5.14 3.51 8.21
CA MET A 175 4.57 4.49 7.30
C MET A 175 5.22 4.32 5.93
N ASN A 176 4.41 4.02 4.95
CA ASN A 176 4.87 3.62 3.63
C ASN A 176 4.35 4.56 2.55
N ASN A 177 5.21 4.93 1.61
CA ASN A 177 4.84 5.74 0.45
C ASN A 177 4.54 4.88 -0.78
N TYR A 178 5.13 3.70 -0.84
CA TYR A 178 5.01 2.79 -1.95
C TYR A 178 4.98 1.35 -1.47
N GLN A 179 4.15 0.53 -2.09
CA GLN A 179 4.17 -0.92 -1.95
C GLN A 179 3.80 -1.57 -3.27
N PHE A 180 4.54 -2.59 -3.62
CA PHE A 180 4.28 -3.46 -4.75
C PHE A 180 4.40 -4.92 -4.30
N ALA A 181 3.59 -5.77 -4.88
CA ALA A 181 3.67 -7.21 -4.70
C ALA A 181 3.37 -7.89 -6.03
N ASN A 182 4.09 -8.96 -6.36
CA ASN A 182 3.75 -9.78 -7.52
C ASN A 182 2.40 -10.49 -7.31
N SER A 183 2.17 -10.95 -6.10
CA SER A 183 0.86 -11.46 -5.67
C SER A 183 0.65 -11.19 -4.18
N ILE A 184 -0.61 -11.01 -3.80
CA ILE A 184 -1.04 -10.86 -2.42
C ILE A 184 -2.35 -11.62 -2.22
N SER A 185 -2.43 -12.38 -1.13
CA SER A 185 -3.65 -13.04 -0.68
C SER A 185 -4.00 -12.54 0.72
N ILE A 186 -5.17 -11.94 0.87
CA ILE A 186 -5.67 -11.42 2.15
C ILE A 186 -6.94 -12.19 2.50
N PRO A 187 -6.85 -13.27 3.28
CA PRO A 187 -8.02 -14.03 3.69
C PRO A 187 -8.97 -13.16 4.51
N GLY A 188 -10.27 -13.24 4.20
CA GLY A 188 -11.30 -12.51 4.91
C GLY A 188 -11.15 -10.99 4.84
N LEU A 189 -10.64 -10.46 3.72
CA LEU A 189 -10.45 -9.02 3.51
C LEU A 189 -11.71 -8.24 3.90
N ARG A 190 -11.51 -7.25 4.77
CA ARG A 190 -12.50 -6.24 5.15
C ARG A 190 -11.97 -4.87 4.79
N ILE A 191 -12.82 -4.07 4.19
CA ILE A 191 -12.55 -2.66 3.92
C ILE A 191 -13.55 -1.83 4.69
N ASN A 192 -13.05 -1.04 5.62
CA ASN A 192 -13.85 -0.12 6.42
C ASN A 192 -13.54 1.32 5.98
N VAL A 193 -14.58 2.09 5.75
CA VAL A 193 -14.47 3.49 5.33
C VAL A 193 -15.29 4.33 6.29
N ARG A 194 -14.66 5.36 6.87
CA ARG A 194 -15.33 6.27 7.81
C ARG A 194 -14.91 7.71 7.57
N LEU A 195 -15.75 8.62 8.00
CA LEU A 195 -15.52 10.05 7.97
C LEU A 195 -15.36 10.55 9.41
N GLU A 196 -14.19 11.09 9.74
CA GLU A 196 -13.85 11.66 11.05
C GLU A 196 -13.83 13.19 11.03
#